data_7e842092df413a2d8846256575707306
#
_entry.id   7e842092df413a2d8846256575707306
#
_cell.length_a   1.000
_cell.length_b   1.000
_cell.length_c   1.000
_cell.angle_alpha   90.00
_cell.angle_beta   90.00
_cell.angle_gamma   90.00
#
_symmetry.space_group_name_H-M   'P 1'
#
loop_
_entity.id
_entity.type
_entity.pdbx_description
1 polymer ?
#
loop_
_entity_poly.entity_id
_entity_poly.type
_entity_poly.pdbx_seq_one_letter_code
_entity_poly.pdbx_strand_id
1 'polypeptide(L)'
;MEPAFKPKITPIDRIQENLVARVERRALNWLCARMPRRVSPDMLTAFGMFGALLVFTGYLGSNLDPNWLWLSIGGYVVHWLGDSLDGSLARFRKIERPRYGYFLDHSCDGLATLLVLAGIGLSPYVELEAALVALAGYLLLSIHAFLRVRVLSEMKLSYLAAGPTELRFLL
;
A
#
# COMPACT_ATOMS: atom_id res chain seq x y z
N MET A 1 22.82 33.36 10.27
CA MET A 1 21.73 33.03 9.34
C MET A 1 22.15 31.73 8.63
N GLU A 2 21.71 30.57 9.14
CA GLU A 2 22.01 29.30 8.51
C GLU A 2 21.27 29.17 7.18
N PRO A 3 21.93 28.67 6.13
CA PRO A 3 21.27 28.50 4.83
C PRO A 3 20.15 27.45 4.96
N ALA A 4 18.94 27.83 4.56
CA ALA A 4 17.78 26.96 4.55
C ALA A 4 18.10 25.66 3.79
N PHE A 5 18.10 24.53 4.50
CA PHE A 5 18.30 23.18 3.95
C PHE A 5 17.21 22.91 2.91
N LYS A 6 17.58 22.98 1.63
CA LYS A 6 16.74 22.51 0.52
C LYS A 6 17.05 21.05 0.27
N PRO A 7 16.18 20.12 0.64
CA PRO A 7 16.41 18.71 0.32
C PRO A 7 16.40 18.53 -1.20
N LYS A 8 17.53 18.12 -1.76
CA LYS A 8 17.61 17.63 -3.14
C LYS A 8 16.85 16.31 -3.20
N ILE A 9 15.64 16.31 -3.73
CA ILE A 9 14.90 15.07 -4.00
C ILE A 9 15.55 14.45 -5.23
N THR A 10 16.52 13.57 -5.01
CA THR A 10 17.02 12.68 -6.06
C THR A 10 15.95 11.65 -6.40
N PRO A 11 15.75 11.30 -7.70
CA PRO A 11 14.85 10.23 -8.06
C PRO A 11 15.27 8.93 -7.33
N ILE A 12 14.33 8.31 -6.63
CA ILE A 12 14.58 7.08 -5.90
C ILE A 12 14.57 5.95 -6.92
N ASP A 13 15.73 5.42 -7.28
CA ASP A 13 15.84 4.21 -8.10
C ASP A 13 15.39 3.01 -7.27
N ARG A 14 14.19 2.50 -7.56
CA ARG A 14 13.70 1.23 -7.05
C ARG A 14 14.35 0.10 -7.84
N ILE A 15 15.47 -0.44 -7.35
CA ILE A 15 16.08 -1.64 -7.90
C ILE A 15 15.30 -2.85 -7.35
N GLN A 16 14.26 -3.27 -8.04
CA GLN A 16 13.58 -4.55 -7.82
C GLN A 16 13.74 -5.40 -9.08
N GLU A 17 14.68 -6.34 -9.06
CA GLU A 17 14.97 -7.25 -10.18
C GLU A 17 14.41 -8.65 -9.98
N ASN A 18 13.24 -8.80 -9.36
CA ASN A 18 12.58 -10.10 -9.20
C ASN A 18 11.72 -10.43 -10.43
N LEU A 19 11.68 -11.72 -10.80
CA LEU A 19 10.90 -12.20 -11.96
C LEU A 19 9.41 -11.83 -11.79
N VAL A 20 8.88 -11.92 -10.57
CA VAL A 20 7.51 -11.55 -10.20
C VAL A 20 7.24 -10.06 -10.50
N ALA A 21 8.17 -9.18 -10.12
CA ALA A 21 8.04 -7.73 -10.37
C ALA A 21 8.00 -7.39 -11.88
N ARG A 22 8.67 -8.19 -12.74
CA ARG A 22 8.61 -8.00 -14.20
C ARG A 22 7.26 -8.40 -14.78
N VAL A 23 6.69 -9.51 -14.32
CA VAL A 23 5.37 -9.98 -14.76
C VAL A 23 4.29 -9.00 -14.28
N GLU A 24 4.36 -8.59 -13.02
CA GLU A 24 3.47 -7.59 -12.43
C GLU A 24 3.50 -6.28 -13.22
N ARG A 25 4.69 -5.71 -13.49
CA ARG A 25 4.82 -4.48 -14.29
C ARG A 25 4.22 -4.62 -15.70
N ARG A 26 4.39 -5.77 -16.35
CA ARG A 26 3.79 -6.00 -17.67
C ARG A 26 2.27 -6.02 -17.60
N ALA A 27 1.71 -6.70 -16.59
CA ALA A 27 0.27 -6.76 -16.37
C ALA A 27 -0.31 -5.37 -16.05
N LEU A 28 0.33 -4.61 -15.15
CA LEU A 28 -0.08 -3.25 -14.80
C LEU A 28 -0.02 -2.30 -16.00
N ASN A 29 1.07 -2.35 -16.80
CA ASN A 29 1.18 -1.53 -18.01
C ASN A 29 0.11 -1.89 -19.04
N TRP A 30 -0.21 -3.18 -19.18
CA TRP A 30 -1.27 -3.64 -20.06
C TRP A 30 -2.65 -3.13 -19.61
N LEU A 31 -2.93 -3.13 -18.31
CA LEU A 31 -4.13 -2.56 -17.72
C LEU A 31 -4.18 -1.04 -17.91
N CYS A 32 -3.09 -0.33 -17.63
CA CYS A 32 -3.00 1.12 -17.81
C CYS A 32 -3.27 1.55 -19.26
N ALA A 33 -2.76 0.78 -20.26
CA ALA A 33 -2.99 1.07 -21.67
C ALA A 33 -4.46 0.95 -22.08
N ARG A 34 -5.25 0.13 -21.37
CA ARG A 34 -6.68 -0.07 -21.61
C ARG A 34 -7.59 0.80 -20.76
N MET A 35 -7.02 1.47 -19.75
CA MET A 35 -7.80 2.28 -18.82
C MET A 35 -8.45 3.49 -19.51
N PRO A 36 -9.77 3.69 -19.36
CA PRO A 36 -10.46 4.86 -19.92
C PRO A 36 -9.83 6.17 -19.47
N ARG A 37 -9.82 7.18 -20.33
CA ARG A 37 -9.22 8.49 -20.02
C ARG A 37 -9.87 9.20 -18.80
N ARG A 38 -11.12 8.86 -18.49
CA ARG A 38 -11.85 9.43 -17.36
C ARG A 38 -11.36 8.93 -16.00
N VAL A 39 -10.69 7.76 -15.94
CA VAL A 39 -10.16 7.21 -14.70
C VAL A 39 -8.89 7.97 -14.33
N SER A 40 -8.86 8.55 -13.13
CA SER A 40 -7.69 9.24 -12.58
C SER A 40 -6.91 8.34 -11.60
N PRO A 41 -5.63 8.63 -11.34
CA PRO A 41 -4.88 7.96 -10.26
C PRO A 41 -5.60 8.03 -8.92
N ASP A 42 -6.11 9.19 -8.53
CA ASP A 42 -6.83 9.38 -7.24
C ASP A 42 -8.10 8.52 -7.14
N MET A 43 -8.79 8.26 -8.25
CA MET A 43 -9.92 7.32 -8.29
C MET A 43 -9.49 5.88 -8.02
N LEU A 44 -8.29 5.51 -8.47
CA LEU A 44 -7.73 4.18 -8.21
C LEU A 44 -7.29 4.04 -6.75
N THR A 45 -6.69 5.08 -6.18
CA THR A 45 -6.41 5.12 -4.74
C THR A 45 -7.70 4.96 -3.92
N ALA A 46 -8.77 5.70 -4.27
CA ALA A 46 -10.07 5.57 -3.61
C ALA A 46 -10.67 4.15 -3.80
N PHE A 47 -10.50 3.55 -4.97
CA PHE A 47 -10.92 2.17 -5.23
C PHE A 47 -10.11 1.16 -4.40
N GLY A 48 -8.82 1.37 -4.22
CA GLY A 48 -7.99 0.59 -3.30
C GLY A 48 -8.47 0.70 -1.85
N MET A 49 -8.79 1.91 -1.40
CA MET A 49 -9.34 2.14 -0.06
C MET A 49 -10.71 1.49 0.15
N PHE A 50 -11.56 1.48 -0.88
CA PHE A 50 -12.79 0.71 -0.86
C PHE A 50 -12.50 -0.79 -0.70
N GLY A 51 -11.47 -1.32 -1.35
CA GLY A 51 -11.00 -2.69 -1.13
C GLY A 51 -10.63 -2.97 0.32
N ALA A 52 -9.90 -2.06 0.98
CA ALA A 52 -9.56 -2.19 2.41
C ALA A 52 -10.81 -2.21 3.31
N LEU A 53 -11.84 -1.42 2.98
CA LEU A 53 -13.13 -1.47 3.68
C LEU A 53 -13.85 -2.81 3.47
N LEU A 54 -13.78 -3.41 2.29
CA LEU A 54 -14.32 -4.74 2.04
C LEU A 54 -13.60 -5.81 2.87
N VAL A 55 -12.26 -5.71 2.98
CA VAL A 55 -11.48 -6.59 3.85
C VAL A 55 -11.96 -6.48 5.30
N PHE A 56 -12.03 -5.28 5.83
CA PHE A 56 -12.52 -5.02 7.19
C PHE A 56 -13.92 -5.61 7.41
N THR A 57 -14.85 -5.29 6.50
CA THR A 57 -16.24 -5.74 6.60
C THR A 57 -16.34 -7.26 6.50
N GLY A 58 -15.55 -7.90 5.65
CA GLY A 58 -15.53 -9.34 5.50
C GLY A 58 -15.02 -10.05 6.75
N TYR A 59 -13.94 -9.55 7.37
CA TYR A 59 -13.48 -10.07 8.66
C TYR A 59 -14.50 -9.86 9.78
N LEU A 60 -15.12 -8.69 9.86
CA LEU A 60 -16.14 -8.43 10.86
C LEU A 60 -17.37 -9.32 10.66
N GLY A 61 -17.82 -9.49 9.41
CA GLY A 61 -18.94 -10.37 9.06
C GLY A 61 -18.68 -11.85 9.33
N SER A 62 -17.39 -12.27 9.33
CA SER A 62 -17.02 -13.66 9.61
C SER A 62 -17.35 -14.12 11.04
N ASN A 63 -17.66 -13.20 11.95
CA ASN A 63 -18.25 -13.52 13.27
C ASN A 63 -19.68 -14.10 13.14
N LEU A 64 -20.38 -13.80 12.05
CA LEU A 64 -21.73 -14.29 11.78
C LEU A 64 -21.69 -15.57 10.93
N ASP A 65 -20.88 -15.55 9.86
CA ASP A 65 -20.72 -16.68 8.93
C ASP A 65 -19.30 -16.63 8.31
N PRO A 66 -18.54 -17.75 8.37
CA PRO A 66 -17.22 -17.85 7.73
C PRO A 66 -17.19 -17.51 6.25
N ASN A 67 -18.31 -17.63 5.53
CA ASN A 67 -18.39 -17.29 4.10
C ASN A 67 -18.10 -15.81 3.82
N TRP A 68 -18.22 -14.91 4.82
CA TRP A 68 -17.81 -13.52 4.68
C TRP A 68 -16.32 -13.35 4.38
N LEU A 69 -15.48 -14.35 4.65
CA LEU A 69 -14.06 -14.32 4.27
C LEU A 69 -13.85 -14.20 2.77
N TRP A 70 -14.78 -14.68 1.95
CA TRP A 70 -14.71 -14.46 0.50
C TRP A 70 -14.78 -12.97 0.13
N LEU A 71 -15.53 -12.18 0.92
CA LEU A 71 -15.55 -10.72 0.75
C LEU A 71 -14.19 -10.12 1.11
N SER A 72 -13.53 -10.59 2.16
CA SER A 72 -12.17 -10.15 2.51
C SER A 72 -11.18 -10.49 1.39
N ILE A 73 -11.22 -11.71 0.86
CA ILE A 73 -10.35 -12.14 -0.26
C ILE A 73 -10.57 -11.24 -1.48
N GLY A 74 -11.82 -10.99 -1.86
CA GLY A 74 -12.16 -10.06 -2.93
C GLY A 74 -11.67 -8.63 -2.63
N GLY A 75 -11.82 -8.19 -1.39
CA GLY A 75 -11.34 -6.91 -0.89
C GLY A 75 -9.82 -6.74 -1.03
N TYR A 76 -9.03 -7.76 -0.68
CA TYR A 76 -7.58 -7.75 -0.89
C TYR A 76 -7.20 -7.59 -2.36
N VAL A 77 -7.89 -8.27 -3.27
CA VAL A 77 -7.65 -8.14 -4.71
C VAL A 77 -7.96 -6.72 -5.19
N VAL A 78 -9.09 -6.15 -4.76
CA VAL A 78 -9.50 -4.78 -5.10
C VAL A 78 -8.50 -3.77 -4.54
N HIS A 79 -8.08 -3.93 -3.27
CA HIS A 79 -7.10 -3.07 -2.63
C HIS A 79 -5.76 -3.09 -3.37
N TRP A 80 -5.23 -4.30 -3.64
CA TRP A 80 -3.98 -4.45 -4.38
C TRP A 80 -4.03 -3.85 -5.78
N LEU A 81 -5.14 -4.04 -6.52
CA LEU A 81 -5.31 -3.46 -7.86
C LEU A 81 -5.34 -1.94 -7.80
N GLY A 82 -6.10 -1.35 -6.88
CA GLY A 82 -6.20 0.09 -6.74
C GLY A 82 -4.85 0.74 -6.44
N ASP A 83 -4.15 0.23 -5.43
CA ASP A 83 -2.84 0.68 -4.96
C ASP A 83 -1.74 0.51 -6.02
N SER A 84 -1.69 -0.63 -6.71
CA SER A 84 -0.68 -0.89 -7.73
C SER A 84 -0.91 -0.10 -9.02
N LEU A 85 -2.16 0.20 -9.35
CA LEU A 85 -2.53 0.87 -10.60
C LEU A 85 -2.45 2.39 -10.51
N ASP A 86 -2.65 3.03 -9.36
CA ASP A 86 -2.70 4.49 -9.26
C ASP A 86 -1.35 5.13 -9.63
N GLY A 87 -0.26 4.71 -8.99
CA GLY A 87 1.09 5.15 -9.33
C GLY A 87 1.54 4.70 -10.73
N SER A 88 1.13 3.49 -11.16
CA SER A 88 1.44 2.99 -12.50
C SER A 88 0.75 3.79 -13.59
N LEU A 89 -0.52 4.17 -13.39
CA LEU A 89 -1.29 5.01 -14.31
C LEU A 89 -0.73 6.44 -14.38
N ALA A 90 -0.35 7.01 -13.22
CA ALA A 90 0.27 8.33 -13.17
C ALA A 90 1.56 8.38 -13.99
N ARG A 91 2.44 7.37 -13.83
CA ARG A 91 3.67 7.23 -14.62
C ARG A 91 3.38 7.00 -16.10
N PHE A 92 2.48 6.07 -16.41
CA PHE A 92 2.12 5.74 -17.79
C PHE A 92 1.59 6.95 -18.58
N ARG A 93 0.77 7.80 -17.93
CA ARG A 93 0.21 9.02 -18.52
C ARG A 93 1.09 10.25 -18.39
N LYS A 94 2.25 10.17 -17.71
CA LYS A 94 3.15 11.29 -17.41
C LYS A 94 2.47 12.45 -16.68
N ILE A 95 1.57 12.14 -15.74
CA ILE A 95 0.82 13.10 -14.92
C ILE A 95 1.19 12.95 -13.44
N GLU A 96 2.41 12.54 -13.16
CA GLU A 96 2.90 12.34 -11.80
C GLU A 96 2.88 13.63 -11.00
N ARG A 97 2.46 13.52 -9.73
CA ARG A 97 2.49 14.58 -8.72
C ARG A 97 3.32 14.10 -7.53
N PRO A 98 4.67 14.07 -7.61
CA PRO A 98 5.52 13.31 -6.69
C PRO A 98 5.26 13.61 -5.21
N ARG A 99 5.11 14.89 -4.82
CA ARG A 99 4.85 15.26 -3.42
C ARG A 99 3.47 14.84 -2.95
N TYR A 100 2.46 15.11 -3.77
CA TYR A 100 1.07 14.78 -3.46
C TYR A 100 0.84 13.27 -3.48
N GLY A 101 1.33 12.59 -4.54
CA GLY A 101 1.22 11.14 -4.66
C GLY A 101 1.88 10.43 -3.49
N TYR A 102 3.11 10.82 -3.13
CA TYR A 102 3.80 10.27 -1.96
C TYR A 102 3.01 10.43 -0.67
N PHE A 103 2.46 11.64 -0.42
CA PHE A 103 1.65 11.88 0.78
C PHE A 103 0.37 11.06 0.79
N LEU A 104 -0.37 11.02 -0.35
CA LEU A 104 -1.63 10.30 -0.46
C LEU A 104 -1.43 8.80 -0.29
N ASP A 105 -0.49 8.22 -1.04
CA ASP A 105 -0.12 6.80 -1.03
C ASP A 105 0.16 6.31 0.40
N HIS A 106 1.12 6.93 1.08
CA HIS A 106 1.50 6.50 2.42
C HIS A 106 0.45 6.78 3.50
N SER A 107 -0.38 7.80 3.32
CA SER A 107 -1.52 8.06 4.21
C SER A 107 -2.60 6.99 4.06
N CYS A 108 -2.88 6.59 2.81
CA CYS A 108 -3.82 5.52 2.52
C CYS A 108 -3.29 4.15 2.96
N ASP A 109 -2.00 3.87 2.79
CA ASP A 109 -1.36 2.64 3.28
C ASP A 109 -1.51 2.47 4.79
N GLY A 110 -1.27 3.54 5.55
CA GLY A 110 -1.45 3.51 7.01
C GLY A 110 -2.90 3.24 7.42
N LEU A 111 -3.86 3.89 6.74
CA LEU A 111 -5.29 3.69 7.00
C LEU A 111 -5.77 2.31 6.55
N ALA A 112 -5.32 1.82 5.40
CA ALA A 112 -5.64 0.48 4.93
C ALA A 112 -5.12 -0.59 5.89
N THR A 113 -3.87 -0.45 6.37
CA THR A 113 -3.30 -1.35 7.36
C THR A 113 -4.09 -1.34 8.67
N LEU A 114 -4.51 -0.15 9.13
CA LEU A 114 -5.40 -0.03 10.29
C LEU A 114 -6.70 -0.82 10.09
N LEU A 115 -7.37 -0.63 8.94
CA LEU A 115 -8.64 -1.32 8.64
C LEU A 115 -8.44 -2.84 8.58
N VAL A 116 -7.39 -3.31 7.90
CA VAL A 116 -7.10 -4.74 7.79
C VAL A 116 -6.84 -5.36 9.15
N LEU A 117 -5.93 -4.79 9.94
CA LEU A 117 -5.57 -5.36 11.25
C LEU A 117 -6.68 -5.21 12.28
N ALA A 118 -7.45 -4.12 12.25
CA ALA A 118 -8.64 -4.00 13.08
C ALA A 118 -9.69 -5.05 12.71
N GLY A 119 -9.93 -5.28 11.40
CA GLY A 119 -10.84 -6.32 10.94
C GLY A 119 -10.42 -7.71 11.40
N ILE A 120 -9.13 -8.05 11.25
CA ILE A 120 -8.57 -9.33 11.72
C ILE A 120 -8.73 -9.48 13.24
N GLY A 121 -8.36 -8.44 14.03
CA GLY A 121 -8.43 -8.48 15.48
C GLY A 121 -9.85 -8.48 16.06
N LEU A 122 -10.85 -8.02 15.27
CA LEU A 122 -12.27 -8.08 15.63
C LEU A 122 -12.95 -9.36 15.09
N SER A 123 -12.22 -10.20 14.37
CA SER A 123 -12.69 -11.48 13.86
C SER A 123 -12.45 -12.61 14.90
N PRO A 124 -13.03 -13.80 14.71
CA PRO A 124 -12.81 -14.93 15.61
C PRO A 124 -11.46 -15.64 15.41
N TYR A 125 -10.58 -15.15 14.52
CA TYR A 125 -9.36 -15.88 14.12
C TYR A 125 -8.09 -15.38 14.83
N VAL A 126 -8.05 -14.11 15.26
CA VAL A 126 -6.87 -13.51 15.89
C VAL A 126 -7.31 -12.66 17.07
N GLU A 127 -6.59 -12.75 18.17
CA GLU A 127 -6.82 -11.92 19.36
C GLU A 127 -6.53 -10.44 19.05
N LEU A 128 -7.39 -9.55 19.54
CA LEU A 128 -7.30 -8.12 19.30
C LEU A 128 -5.95 -7.55 19.75
N GLU A 129 -5.42 -8.02 20.86
CA GLU A 129 -4.14 -7.61 21.42
C GLU A 129 -2.99 -7.91 20.45
N ALA A 130 -3.00 -9.10 19.84
CA ALA A 130 -2.00 -9.48 18.83
C ALA A 130 -2.08 -8.60 17.58
N ALA A 131 -3.29 -8.32 17.10
CA ALA A 131 -3.52 -7.43 15.97
C ALA A 131 -3.07 -5.98 16.27
N LEU A 132 -3.32 -5.48 17.49
CA LEU A 132 -2.88 -4.15 17.92
C LEU A 132 -1.35 -4.05 18.02
N VAL A 133 -0.67 -5.08 18.53
CA VAL A 133 0.80 -5.14 18.58
C VAL A 133 1.37 -5.15 17.15
N ALA A 134 0.79 -5.92 16.23
CA ALA A 134 1.18 -5.93 14.82
C ALA A 134 0.99 -4.55 14.17
N LEU A 135 -0.13 -3.89 14.42
CA LEU A 135 -0.41 -2.53 13.96
C LEU A 135 0.62 -1.52 14.49
N ALA A 136 0.89 -1.56 15.79
CA ALA A 136 1.89 -0.68 16.42
C ALA A 136 3.27 -0.90 15.80
N GLY A 137 3.68 -2.15 15.60
CA GLY A 137 4.94 -2.51 14.95
C GLY A 137 5.04 -1.96 13.53
N TYR A 138 3.98 -2.12 12.73
CA TYR A 138 3.93 -1.58 11.38
C TYR A 138 4.04 -0.05 11.34
N LEU A 139 3.28 0.64 12.19
CA LEU A 139 3.30 2.11 12.26
C LEU A 139 4.67 2.63 12.72
N LEU A 140 5.29 1.99 13.71
CA LEU A 140 6.65 2.34 14.15
C LEU A 140 7.67 2.16 13.03
N LEU A 141 7.58 1.06 12.28
CA LEU A 141 8.45 0.82 11.11
C LEU A 141 8.23 1.87 10.02
N SER A 142 6.98 2.25 9.76
CA SER A 142 6.64 3.30 8.80
C SER A 142 7.20 4.65 9.22
N ILE A 143 7.05 5.03 10.50
CA ILE A 143 7.64 6.25 11.06
C ILE A 143 9.16 6.23 10.90
N HIS A 144 9.81 5.10 11.24
CA HIS A 144 11.25 4.96 11.06
C HIS A 144 11.69 5.14 9.60
N ALA A 145 10.94 4.53 8.66
CA ALA A 145 11.23 4.67 7.22
C ALA A 145 11.10 6.14 6.76
N PHE A 146 10.06 6.85 7.19
CA PHE A 146 9.87 8.27 6.84
C PHE A 146 10.94 9.18 7.45
N LEU A 147 11.34 8.93 8.70
CA LEU A 147 12.43 9.66 9.33
C LEU A 147 13.76 9.42 8.60
N ARG A 148 14.05 8.18 8.19
CA ARG A 148 15.25 7.88 7.38
C ARG A 148 15.26 8.65 6.07
N VAL A 149 14.15 8.66 5.33
CA VAL A 149 14.03 9.44 4.09
C VAL A 149 14.31 10.92 4.35
N ARG A 150 13.80 11.45 5.45
CA ARG A 150 13.97 12.87 5.81
C ARG A 150 15.40 13.21 6.21
N VAL A 151 16.07 12.34 6.95
CA VAL A 151 17.40 12.61 7.54
C VAL A 151 18.54 12.22 6.59
N LEU A 152 18.42 11.06 5.94
CA LEU A 152 19.52 10.49 5.14
C LEU A 152 19.31 10.71 3.64
N SER A 153 18.15 11.21 3.20
CA SER A 153 17.77 11.31 1.78
C SER A 153 17.88 9.96 1.03
N GLU A 154 17.87 8.84 1.75
CA GLU A 154 17.95 7.49 1.22
C GLU A 154 16.71 6.70 1.62
N MET A 155 16.06 6.07 0.65
CA MET A 155 14.96 5.14 0.88
C MET A 155 15.44 3.71 0.63
N LYS A 156 15.91 3.02 1.68
CA LYS A 156 16.14 1.57 1.64
C LYS A 156 14.87 0.86 2.14
N LEU A 157 14.13 0.25 1.22
CA LEU A 157 12.87 -0.49 1.51
C LEU A 157 13.12 -1.98 1.77
N SER A 158 14.36 -2.43 1.79
CA SER A 158 14.68 -3.83 2.03
C SER A 158 15.42 -3.97 3.36
N TYR A 159 14.80 -4.60 4.34
CA TYR A 159 15.44 -5.12 5.55
C TYR A 159 15.51 -6.64 5.44
N LEU A 160 16.71 -7.24 5.65
CA LEU A 160 16.92 -8.69 5.67
C LEU A 160 16.46 -9.43 4.39
N ALA A 161 16.68 -8.85 3.20
CA ALA A 161 16.29 -9.42 1.90
C ALA A 161 14.77 -9.60 1.69
N ALA A 162 13.93 -9.12 2.62
CA ALA A 162 12.48 -9.07 2.46
C ALA A 162 12.04 -7.65 2.08
N GLY A 163 11.34 -7.51 0.94
CA GLY A 163 10.74 -6.26 0.49
C GLY A 163 9.27 -6.17 0.92
N PRO A 164 8.63 -5.00 0.67
CA PRO A 164 7.19 -4.81 1.00
C PRO A 164 6.28 -5.84 0.35
N THR A 165 6.67 -6.37 -0.81
CA THR A 165 5.90 -7.39 -1.55
C THR A 165 5.89 -8.72 -0.81
N GLU A 166 7.04 -9.14 -0.26
CA GLU A 166 7.15 -10.39 0.49
C GLU A 166 6.40 -10.31 1.82
N LEU A 167 6.41 -9.13 2.47
CA LEU A 167 5.63 -8.90 3.70
C LEU A 167 4.13 -8.95 3.46
N ARG A 168 3.65 -8.48 2.29
CA ARG A 168 2.22 -8.56 1.91
C ARG A 168 1.74 -10.00 1.65
N PHE A 169 2.64 -10.93 1.31
CA PHE A 169 2.31 -12.35 1.15
C PHE A 169 2.37 -13.14 2.46
N LEU A 170 2.98 -12.59 3.51
CA LEU A 170 3.11 -13.22 4.83
C LEU A 170 1.97 -12.83 5.81
N LEU A 171 1.17 -11.81 5.49
CA LEU A 171 0.00 -11.35 6.23
C LEU A 171 -1.28 -11.87 5.60
#